data_4fe2acde57833314de205db4b4f951fe
#
_entry.id   4fe2acde57833314de205db4b4f951fe
#
_cell.length_a   1.000
_cell.length_b   1.000
_cell.length_c   1.000
_cell.angle_alpha   90.00
_cell.angle_beta   90.00
_cell.angle_gamma   90.00
#
_symmetry.space_group_name_H-M   'P 1'
#
loop_
_entity.id
_entity.type
_entity.pdbx_description
1 polymer ?
#
loop_
_entity_poly.entity_id
_entity_poly.type
_entity_poly.pdbx_seq_one_letter_code
_entity_poly.pdbx_strand_id
1 'polypeptide(L)'
;MKKIYKIFFLTLFLLSFLGCQTISTKVDKVITKEEQELSKWIGKTESKLTSSLGKPDRIDFSNSRSRYYVYVSQKLKIKCERKFEINQNNMVLGFSSKNCF
;
A
#
# COMPACT_ATOMS: atom_id res chain seq x y z
N MET A 1 18.60 -37.96 33.04
CA MET A 1 17.36 -38.09 32.23
C MET A 1 16.48 -36.86 32.25
N LYS A 2 16.32 -36.17 33.37
CA LYS A 2 15.47 -34.94 33.40
C LYS A 2 16.02 -33.73 32.65
N LYS A 3 17.33 -33.64 32.40
CA LYS A 3 17.96 -32.55 31.67
C LYS A 3 17.77 -32.65 30.16
N ILE A 4 17.66 -33.85 29.60
CA ILE A 4 17.44 -34.10 28.16
C ILE A 4 16.01 -33.72 27.75
N TYR A 5 15.06 -33.91 28.65
CA TYR A 5 13.66 -33.57 28.44
C TYR A 5 13.43 -32.07 28.32
N LYS A 6 14.13 -31.27 29.10
CA LYS A 6 14.06 -29.82 29.07
C LYS A 6 14.68 -29.24 27.82
N ILE A 7 15.78 -29.82 27.35
CA ILE A 7 16.44 -29.37 26.11
C ILE A 7 15.61 -29.75 24.90
N PHE A 8 14.97 -30.92 24.89
CA PHE A 8 14.11 -31.38 23.84
C PHE A 8 12.83 -30.52 23.73
N PHE A 9 12.27 -30.10 24.84
CA PHE A 9 11.11 -29.22 24.90
C PHE A 9 11.45 -27.81 24.43
N LEU A 10 12.65 -27.33 24.73
CA LEU A 10 13.11 -26.01 24.33
C LEU A 10 13.38 -25.94 22.81
N THR A 11 13.94 -26.99 22.21
CA THR A 11 14.20 -27.08 20.80
C THR A 11 12.90 -27.22 19.97
N LEU A 12 11.92 -27.94 20.52
CA LEU A 12 10.61 -28.06 19.87
C LEU A 12 9.84 -26.72 19.87
N PHE A 13 10.01 -25.93 20.91
CA PHE A 13 9.39 -24.61 21.04
C PHE A 13 10.00 -23.59 20.08
N LEU A 14 11.31 -23.66 19.83
CA LEU A 14 12.01 -22.78 18.89
C LEU A 14 11.67 -23.05 17.42
N LEU A 15 11.33 -24.29 17.07
CA LEU A 15 10.95 -24.68 15.71
C LEU A 15 9.54 -24.19 15.31
N SER A 16 8.68 -23.91 16.28
CA SER A 16 7.31 -23.43 15.99
C SER A 16 7.24 -21.95 15.60
N PHE A 17 8.28 -21.17 15.86
CA PHE A 17 8.32 -19.75 15.47
C PHE A 17 8.69 -19.49 14.01
N LEU A 18 9.27 -20.45 13.31
CA LEU A 18 9.73 -20.29 11.93
C LEU A 18 8.62 -20.42 10.88
N GLY A 19 7.45 -20.98 11.22
CA GLY A 19 6.35 -21.20 10.29
C GLY A 19 5.49 -19.97 9.97
N CYS A 20 5.50 -18.95 10.84
CA CYS A 20 4.64 -17.77 10.68
C CYS A 20 5.21 -16.66 9.80
N GLN A 21 6.52 -16.70 9.49
CA GLN A 21 7.18 -15.64 8.72
C GLN A 21 7.00 -15.76 7.21
N THR A 22 6.68 -16.95 6.69
CA THR A 22 6.58 -17.20 5.25
C THR A 22 5.30 -16.65 4.62
N ILE A 23 4.22 -16.52 5.37
CA ILE A 23 2.93 -16.03 4.87
C ILE A 23 2.91 -14.49 4.78
N SER A 24 3.52 -13.80 5.73
CA SER A 24 3.59 -12.35 5.75
C SER A 24 4.45 -11.77 4.63
N THR A 25 5.51 -12.47 4.19
CA THR A 25 6.38 -12.00 3.13
C THR A 25 5.72 -11.94 1.75
N LYS A 26 4.76 -12.82 1.45
CA LYS A 26 4.05 -12.78 0.16
C LYS A 26 3.05 -11.62 0.07
N VAL A 27 2.38 -11.30 1.16
CA VAL A 27 1.45 -10.17 1.24
C VAL A 27 2.23 -8.85 1.18
N ASP A 28 3.35 -8.75 1.88
CA ASP A 28 4.21 -7.56 1.88
C ASP A 28 4.79 -7.25 0.49
N LYS A 29 5.12 -8.26 -0.30
CA LYS A 29 5.63 -8.06 -1.67
C LYS A 29 4.59 -7.45 -2.60
N VAL A 30 3.32 -7.84 -2.50
CA VAL A 30 2.24 -7.30 -3.33
C VAL A 30 1.96 -5.84 -2.93
N ILE A 31 1.87 -5.54 -1.64
CA ILE A 31 1.66 -4.20 -1.11
C ILE A 31 2.83 -3.28 -1.49
N THR A 32 4.06 -3.76 -1.35
CA THR A 32 5.26 -2.99 -1.67
C THR A 32 5.33 -2.61 -3.14
N LYS A 33 4.90 -3.50 -4.05
CA LYS A 33 4.91 -3.23 -5.49
C LYS A 33 3.92 -2.12 -5.85
N GLU A 34 2.71 -2.16 -5.31
CA GLU A 34 1.71 -1.11 -5.51
C GLU A 34 2.19 0.23 -4.93
N GLU A 35 2.76 0.22 -3.73
CA GLU A 35 3.31 1.41 -3.09
C GLU A 35 4.47 2.00 -3.88
N GLN A 36 5.34 1.17 -4.43
CA GLN A 36 6.46 1.62 -5.24
C GLN A 36 5.99 2.30 -6.53
N GLU A 37 4.95 1.79 -7.16
CA GLU A 37 4.40 2.38 -8.37
C GLU A 37 3.74 3.73 -8.09
N LEU A 38 3.01 3.85 -6.98
CA LEU A 38 2.33 5.09 -6.62
C LEU A 38 3.28 6.12 -6.02
N SER A 39 4.32 5.67 -5.34
CA SER A 39 5.28 6.59 -4.70
C SER A 39 6.10 7.41 -5.70
N LYS A 40 6.19 6.99 -6.95
CA LYS A 40 6.82 7.77 -8.02
C LYS A 40 6.16 9.13 -8.21
N TRP A 41 4.89 9.23 -7.87
CA TRP A 41 4.12 10.46 -8.07
C TRP A 41 4.34 11.49 -6.97
N ILE A 42 4.83 11.06 -5.82
CA ILE A 42 5.11 11.98 -4.70
C ILE A 42 6.17 12.99 -5.13
N GLY A 43 5.89 14.27 -4.96
CA GLY A 43 6.76 15.35 -5.38
C GLY A 43 6.61 15.75 -6.84
N LYS A 44 5.77 15.05 -7.61
CA LYS A 44 5.45 15.43 -9.00
C LYS A 44 4.33 16.46 -9.02
N THR A 45 4.23 17.18 -10.13
CA THR A 45 3.18 18.18 -10.30
C THR A 45 1.87 17.54 -10.70
N GLU A 46 0.77 18.25 -10.42
CA GLU A 46 -0.57 17.87 -10.88
C GLU A 46 -0.61 17.68 -12.40
N SER A 47 0.07 18.55 -13.13
CA SER A 47 0.12 18.48 -14.60
C SER A 47 0.73 17.18 -15.09
N LYS A 48 1.79 16.70 -14.44
CA LYS A 48 2.41 15.41 -14.77
C LYS A 48 1.49 14.25 -14.44
N LEU A 49 0.80 14.32 -13.32
CA LEU A 49 -0.14 13.29 -12.89
C LEU A 49 -1.29 13.15 -13.89
N THR A 50 -1.91 14.25 -14.27
CA THR A 50 -3.03 14.26 -15.21
C THR A 50 -2.59 13.93 -16.65
N SER A 51 -1.37 14.30 -17.03
CA SER A 51 -0.83 13.92 -18.35
C SER A 51 -0.63 12.41 -18.47
N SER A 52 -0.27 11.75 -17.39
CA SER A 52 0.01 10.31 -17.39
C SER A 52 -1.21 9.47 -17.10
N LEU A 53 -2.04 9.87 -16.14
CA LEU A 53 -3.20 9.08 -15.69
C LEU A 53 -4.53 9.59 -16.26
N GLY A 54 -4.51 10.76 -16.89
CA GLY A 54 -5.72 11.39 -17.41
C GLY A 54 -6.45 12.17 -16.33
N LYS A 55 -7.67 12.60 -16.65
CA LYS A 55 -8.55 13.30 -15.74
C LYS A 55 -8.97 12.36 -14.59
N PRO A 56 -8.97 12.82 -13.32
CA PRO A 56 -9.50 12.00 -12.25
C PRO A 56 -11.00 11.78 -12.41
N ASP A 57 -11.47 10.64 -11.93
CA ASP A 57 -12.90 10.32 -11.94
C ASP A 57 -13.68 11.21 -10.98
N ARG A 58 -13.01 11.64 -9.89
CA ARG A 58 -13.61 12.47 -8.86
C ARG A 58 -12.54 13.31 -8.19
N ILE A 59 -12.87 14.49 -7.74
CA ILE A 59 -12.02 15.32 -6.92
C ILE A 59 -12.70 15.51 -5.56
N ASP A 60 -12.08 15.01 -4.49
CA ASP A 60 -12.58 15.17 -3.12
C ASP A 60 -11.81 16.32 -2.45
N PHE A 61 -12.52 17.22 -1.81
CA PHE A 61 -11.94 18.32 -1.05
C PHE A 61 -11.91 17.96 0.42
N SER A 62 -10.73 18.09 1.05
CA SER A 62 -10.61 17.90 2.48
C SER A 62 -10.85 19.23 3.20
N ASN A 63 -11.09 19.16 4.53
CA ASN A 63 -11.20 20.37 5.37
C ASN A 63 -9.86 21.11 5.49
N SER A 64 -8.76 20.47 5.16
CA SER A 64 -7.47 21.12 5.02
C SER A 64 -7.33 21.68 3.58
N ARG A 65 -6.29 22.43 3.36
CA ARG A 65 -6.06 23.12 2.08
C ARG A 65 -5.62 22.20 0.94
N SER A 66 -5.87 20.90 1.08
CA SER A 66 -5.52 19.88 0.08
C SER A 66 -6.77 19.37 -0.63
N ARG A 67 -6.57 18.82 -1.81
CA ARG A 67 -7.59 18.10 -2.55
C ARG A 67 -7.08 16.72 -2.92
N TYR A 68 -8.00 15.78 -3.13
CA TYR A 68 -7.68 14.42 -3.50
C TYR A 68 -8.18 14.13 -4.92
N TYR A 69 -7.28 13.73 -5.78
CA TYR A 69 -7.63 13.22 -7.11
C TYR A 69 -7.88 11.73 -6.98
N VAL A 70 -9.10 11.31 -7.31
CA VAL A 70 -9.54 9.92 -7.17
C VAL A 70 -9.65 9.29 -8.54
N TYR A 71 -8.92 8.21 -8.73
CA TYR A 71 -8.96 7.39 -9.93
C TYR A 71 -9.57 6.04 -9.58
N VAL A 72 -10.62 5.67 -10.29
CA VAL A 72 -11.35 4.43 -10.02
C VAL A 72 -11.15 3.50 -11.20
N SER A 73 -10.76 2.26 -10.92
CA SER A 73 -10.75 1.20 -11.91
C SER A 73 -11.56 0.02 -11.39
N GLN A 74 -12.20 -0.71 -12.29
CA GLN A 74 -13.02 -1.86 -11.93
C GLN A 74 -12.47 -3.10 -12.59
N LYS A 75 -12.28 -4.14 -11.78
CA LYS A 75 -11.82 -5.44 -12.24
C LYS A 75 -12.61 -6.51 -11.49
N LEU A 76 -13.32 -7.38 -12.21
CA LEU A 76 -14.09 -8.50 -11.64
C LEU A 76 -15.06 -8.05 -10.54
N LYS A 77 -15.81 -6.98 -10.73
CA LYS A 77 -16.76 -6.37 -9.79
C LYS A 77 -16.12 -5.71 -8.57
N ILE A 78 -14.80 -5.68 -8.49
CA ILE A 78 -14.08 -4.99 -7.40
C ILE A 78 -13.62 -3.63 -7.92
N LYS A 79 -13.99 -2.58 -7.19
CA LYS A 79 -13.56 -1.22 -7.51
C LYS A 79 -12.26 -0.90 -6.78
N CYS A 80 -11.22 -0.61 -7.55
CA CYS A 80 -9.95 -0.09 -7.04
C CYS A 80 -10.01 1.43 -7.03
N GLU A 81 -9.81 2.05 -5.88
CA GLU A 81 -9.71 3.50 -5.76
C GLU A 81 -8.28 3.89 -5.41
N ARG A 82 -7.68 4.74 -6.23
CA ARG A 82 -6.39 5.36 -5.96
C ARG A 82 -6.60 6.85 -5.75
N LYS A 83 -6.14 7.35 -4.61
CA LYS A 83 -6.26 8.76 -4.24
C LYS A 83 -4.88 9.39 -4.17
N PHE A 84 -4.74 10.54 -4.78
CA PHE A 84 -3.52 11.33 -4.70
C PHE A 84 -3.84 12.65 -4.03
N GLU A 85 -3.13 12.95 -2.94
CA GLU A 85 -3.29 14.22 -2.24
C GLU A 85 -2.47 15.31 -2.94
N ILE A 86 -3.15 16.36 -3.34
CA ILE A 86 -2.55 17.51 -4.06
C ILE A 86 -2.60 18.71 -3.12
N ASN A 87 -1.44 19.35 -2.92
CA ASN A 87 -1.36 20.53 -2.06
C ASN A 87 -1.72 21.82 -2.84
N GLN A 88 -1.65 22.96 -2.15
CA GLN A 88 -1.95 24.27 -2.75
C GLN A 88 -0.97 24.66 -3.86
N ASN A 89 0.22 24.11 -3.86
CA ASN A 89 1.24 24.35 -4.88
C ASN A 89 1.11 23.42 -6.08
N ASN A 90 0.00 22.66 -6.15
CA ASN A 90 -0.28 21.70 -7.22
C ASN A 90 0.76 20.58 -7.30
N MET A 91 1.20 20.11 -6.16
CA MET A 91 2.16 19.01 -6.05
C MET A 91 1.55 17.84 -5.28
N VAL A 92 1.90 16.63 -5.70
CA VAL A 92 1.47 15.41 -5.05
C VAL A 92 2.22 15.24 -3.74
N LEU A 93 1.49 15.22 -2.62
CA LEU A 93 2.06 15.01 -1.28
C LEU A 93 2.06 13.55 -0.87
N GLY A 94 1.06 12.81 -1.28
CA GLY A 94 0.89 11.43 -0.86
C GLY A 94 -0.13 10.71 -1.69
N PHE A 95 -0.33 9.44 -1.36
CA PHE A 95 -1.30 8.61 -2.06
C PHE A 95 -1.91 7.59 -1.08
N SER A 96 -3.06 7.06 -1.47
CA SER A 96 -3.64 5.88 -0.83
C SER A 96 -4.35 5.05 -1.89
N SER A 97 -4.43 3.75 -1.67
CA SER A 97 -5.15 2.86 -2.55
C SER A 97 -6.05 1.93 -1.74
N LYS A 98 -7.20 1.61 -2.30
CA LYS A 98 -8.20 0.75 -1.68
C LYS A 98 -8.66 -0.29 -2.69
N ASN A 99 -8.60 -1.57 -2.32
CA ASN A 99 -9.02 -2.71 -3.14
C ASN A 99 -8.28 -2.78 -4.49
N CYS A 100 -7.01 -2.41 -4.51
CA CYS A 100 -6.16 -2.47 -5.69
C CYS A 100 -5.26 -3.69 -5.62
N PHE A 101 -5.36 -4.56 -6.60
CA PHE A 101 -4.58 -5.79 -6.70
C PHE A 101 -3.76 -5.81 -7.98
#